data_545ad0ab8d5e3d1713cf9fac4d1b31e6
#
_entry.id   545ad0ab8d5e3d1713cf9fac4d1b31e6
#
_cell.length_a   1.000
_cell.length_b   1.000
_cell.length_c   1.000
_cell.angle_alpha   90.00
_cell.angle_beta   90.00
_cell.angle_gamma   90.00
#
_symmetry.space_group_name_H-M   'P 1'
#
loop_
_entity.id
_entity.type
_entity.pdbx_description
1 polymer ?
#
loop_
_entity_poly.entity_id
_entity_poly.type
_entity_poly.pdbx_seq_one_letter_code
_entity_poly.pdbx_strand_id
1 'polypeptide(L)'
;MILKKIKSLRKFFILIVSIILFSPVLFSANISSKHSLSILNSIGTRDRGLMNSAFLIPKDSSAVFINSSSLTTLIRDSINLNYTLTPNFKEEYLFNASYSHTDNVYAIGIGFASELSKIKTYNISRQKENDILSGNYLINLGAAYMINETSYIGGNIKAVINNFDNHNIFGGFLDLSYMQSIFNPALKIGIGIKNFGFYDKVFAAIDTDIITSIAYSKEDSSFAVALEYDISVPSVSHKISLGLEAMIIDFNKLGLFDSNIDYDDLPESVLDEPSHMQKRHLTKLPSGILGRLGIGNKGVSLGLSLYVDLFRFDYAIVFDNFNKNNISHDFGLSFMF
;
A
#
# COMPACT_ATOMS: atom_id res chain seq x y z
N MET A 1 -5.30 -33.27 -7.64
CA MET A 1 -4.74 -31.97 -7.24
C MET A 1 -5.82 -30.92 -6.94
N ILE A 2 -6.82 -30.73 -7.79
CA ILE A 2 -7.92 -29.76 -7.64
C ILE A 2 -8.72 -29.94 -6.35
N LEU A 3 -9.13 -31.14 -5.98
CA LEU A 3 -9.88 -31.44 -4.75
C LEU A 3 -9.14 -31.08 -3.45
N LYS A 4 -7.80 -31.20 -3.41
CA LYS A 4 -6.98 -30.76 -2.27
C LYS A 4 -6.97 -29.22 -2.14
N LYS A 5 -6.89 -28.51 -3.28
CA LYS A 5 -6.96 -27.03 -3.30
C LYS A 5 -8.33 -26.51 -2.84
N ILE A 6 -9.41 -27.17 -3.25
CA ILE A 6 -10.78 -26.80 -2.82
C ILE A 6 -10.98 -27.02 -1.32
N LYS A 7 -10.45 -28.13 -0.76
CA LYS A 7 -10.51 -28.38 0.71
C LYS A 7 -9.71 -27.34 1.50
N SER A 8 -8.55 -26.89 0.99
CA SER A 8 -7.75 -25.83 1.61
C SER A 8 -8.48 -24.49 1.58
N LEU A 9 -9.08 -24.15 0.44
CA LEU A 9 -9.85 -22.91 0.26
C LEU A 9 -11.06 -22.86 1.21
N ARG A 10 -11.77 -23.97 1.39
CA ARG A 10 -12.90 -24.06 2.32
C ARG A 10 -12.47 -23.85 3.78
N LYS A 11 -11.33 -24.42 4.20
CA LYS A 11 -10.79 -24.20 5.54
C LYS A 11 -10.39 -22.74 5.77
N PHE A 12 -9.75 -22.13 4.77
CA PHE A 12 -9.35 -20.74 4.81
C PHE A 12 -10.56 -19.79 4.85
N PHE A 13 -11.59 -20.06 4.05
CA PHE A 13 -12.84 -19.30 4.06
C PHE A 13 -13.58 -19.42 5.41
N ILE A 14 -13.62 -20.61 6.02
CA ILE A 14 -14.20 -20.82 7.36
C ILE A 14 -13.41 -20.04 8.41
N LEU A 15 -12.07 -20.02 8.31
CA LEU A 15 -11.21 -19.26 9.23
C LEU A 15 -11.50 -17.75 9.11
N ILE A 16 -11.59 -17.21 7.89
CA ILE A 16 -11.93 -15.79 7.66
C ILE A 16 -13.30 -15.46 8.23
N VAL A 17 -14.31 -16.26 7.93
CA VAL A 17 -15.68 -16.07 8.44
C VAL A 17 -15.70 -16.15 9.98
N SER A 18 -14.94 -17.08 10.56
CA SER A 18 -14.79 -17.18 12.02
C SER A 18 -14.16 -15.93 12.62
N ILE A 19 -13.08 -15.43 12.04
CA ILE A 19 -12.42 -14.19 12.49
C ILE A 19 -13.38 -13.01 12.40
N ILE A 20 -14.14 -12.89 11.31
CA ILE A 20 -15.13 -11.82 11.11
C ILE A 20 -16.28 -11.92 12.14
N LEU A 21 -16.75 -13.13 12.44
CA LEU A 21 -17.84 -13.35 13.37
C LEU A 21 -17.42 -13.20 14.85
N PHE A 22 -16.15 -13.50 15.18
CA PHE A 22 -15.65 -13.38 16.56
C PHE A 22 -15.03 -12.02 16.88
N SER A 23 -14.70 -11.20 15.87
CA SER A 23 -14.09 -9.87 16.09
C SER A 23 -14.93 -8.92 16.97
N PRO A 24 -16.27 -8.85 16.86
CA PRO A 24 -17.06 -7.95 17.73
C PRO A 24 -17.12 -8.37 19.19
N VAL A 25 -16.88 -9.64 19.49
CA VAL A 25 -17.03 -10.18 20.86
C VAL A 25 -15.82 -9.85 21.75
N LEU A 26 -14.65 -9.61 21.15
CA LEU A 26 -13.40 -9.41 21.89
C LEU A 26 -13.10 -7.95 22.25
N PHE A 27 -13.79 -6.96 21.69
CA PHE A 27 -13.42 -5.54 21.78
C PHE A 27 -14.55 -4.59 22.17
N SER A 28 -15.35 -4.97 23.14
CA SER A 28 -16.31 -4.05 23.79
C SER A 28 -15.61 -3.15 24.82
N ALA A 29 -14.75 -2.25 24.37
CA ALA A 29 -14.19 -1.19 25.21
C ALA A 29 -14.78 0.16 24.78
N ASN A 30 -15.41 0.87 25.71
CA ASN A 30 -15.82 2.25 25.55
C ASN A 30 -14.59 3.14 25.36
N ILE A 31 -14.26 3.50 24.13
CA ILE A 31 -13.17 4.41 23.83
C ILE A 31 -13.75 5.67 23.18
N SER A 32 -13.76 6.74 23.95
CA SER A 32 -14.06 8.09 23.47
C SER A 32 -12.78 8.72 22.92
N SER A 33 -12.85 9.25 21.75
CA SER A 33 -11.88 10.04 20.98
C SER A 33 -11.05 9.27 19.95
N LYS A 34 -11.41 9.50 18.68
CA LYS A 34 -10.71 8.98 17.50
C LYS A 34 -9.60 9.94 17.12
N HIS A 35 -8.35 9.53 17.28
CA HIS A 35 -7.26 10.10 16.51
C HIS A 35 -6.67 8.98 15.65
N SER A 36 -7.00 8.95 14.37
CA SER A 36 -6.24 8.14 13.42
C SER A 36 -4.96 8.91 13.09
N LEU A 37 -3.80 8.29 13.28
CA LEU A 37 -2.57 8.80 12.70
C LEU A 37 -2.63 8.48 11.20
N SER A 38 -2.94 9.49 10.39
CA SER A 38 -3.02 9.36 8.91
C SER A 38 -1.76 8.78 8.31
N ILE A 39 -0.59 9.05 8.93
CA ILE A 39 0.71 8.52 8.52
C ILE A 39 0.80 6.98 8.55
N LEU A 40 -0.04 6.29 9.32
CA LEU A 40 -0.07 4.82 9.38
C LEU A 40 -0.81 4.20 8.20
N ASN A 41 -1.61 4.99 7.48
CA ASN A 41 -2.52 4.51 6.44
C ASN A 41 -2.12 5.04 5.06
N SER A 42 -2.06 4.15 4.08
CA SER A 42 -2.00 4.45 2.64
C SER A 42 -0.95 5.47 2.22
N ILE A 43 0.30 5.05 2.19
CA ILE A 43 1.44 5.93 1.92
C ILE A 43 2.00 5.70 0.51
N GLY A 44 1.22 5.55 -0.50
CA GLY A 44 1.69 5.41 -1.87
C GLY A 44 0.80 6.15 -2.85
N THR A 45 1.38 6.97 -3.73
CA THR A 45 0.61 7.72 -4.76
C THR A 45 -0.23 6.77 -5.62
N ARG A 46 0.35 5.63 -6.00
CA ARG A 46 -0.36 4.62 -6.79
C ARG A 46 -1.55 4.04 -6.02
N ASP A 47 -1.36 3.70 -4.74
CA ASP A 47 -2.41 3.14 -3.88
C ASP A 47 -3.53 4.15 -3.66
N ARG A 48 -3.19 5.41 -3.43
CA ARG A 48 -4.16 6.50 -3.34
C ARG A 48 -4.96 6.68 -4.62
N GLY A 49 -4.33 6.56 -5.80
CA GLY A 49 -5.01 6.59 -7.10
C GLY A 49 -5.96 5.39 -7.33
N LEU A 50 -5.85 4.34 -6.53
CA LEU A 50 -6.75 3.17 -6.50
C LEU A 50 -7.70 3.19 -5.29
N MET A 51 -7.88 4.33 -4.62
CA MET A 51 -8.67 4.48 -3.39
C MET A 51 -8.24 3.53 -2.27
N ASN A 52 -6.92 3.29 -2.18
CA ASN A 52 -6.29 2.40 -1.20
C ASN A 52 -6.74 0.93 -1.34
N SER A 53 -6.78 0.41 -2.57
CA SER A 53 -7.11 -0.99 -2.86
C SER A 53 -5.93 -1.77 -3.46
N ALA A 54 -4.69 -1.28 -3.31
CA ALA A 54 -3.52 -1.92 -3.89
C ALA A 54 -2.88 -3.01 -3.02
N PHE A 55 -3.53 -3.48 -1.96
CA PHE A 55 -2.99 -4.46 -1.01
C PHE A 55 -2.36 -5.69 -1.68
N LEU A 56 -2.95 -6.21 -2.76
CA LEU A 56 -2.47 -7.41 -3.47
C LEU A 56 -1.76 -7.13 -4.80
N ILE A 57 -1.70 -5.88 -5.24
CA ILE A 57 -1.15 -5.49 -6.54
C ILE A 57 -0.10 -4.38 -6.46
N PRO A 58 0.83 -4.41 -5.49
CA PRO A 58 1.91 -3.44 -5.44
C PRO A 58 2.83 -3.61 -6.65
N LYS A 59 3.54 -2.53 -7.02
CA LYS A 59 4.49 -2.53 -8.14
C LYS A 59 5.85 -1.95 -7.78
N ASP A 60 6.05 -1.53 -6.53
CA ASP A 60 7.28 -0.89 -6.05
C ASP A 60 7.46 -1.05 -4.53
N SER A 61 8.52 -0.46 -4.00
CA SER A 61 8.87 -0.50 -2.57
C SER A 61 7.85 0.12 -1.63
N SER A 62 6.85 0.90 -2.12
CA SER A 62 5.75 1.38 -1.27
C SER A 62 4.93 0.22 -0.67
N ALA A 63 5.06 -0.97 -1.23
CA ALA A 63 4.53 -2.22 -0.66
C ALA A 63 4.87 -2.40 0.82
N VAL A 64 6.03 -1.92 1.29
CA VAL A 64 6.42 -1.97 2.71
C VAL A 64 5.41 -1.28 3.63
N PHE A 65 4.70 -0.26 3.15
CA PHE A 65 3.67 0.44 3.92
C PHE A 65 2.29 -0.19 3.76
N ILE A 66 2.05 -0.91 2.65
CA ILE A 66 0.73 -1.39 2.25
C ILE A 66 0.55 -2.84 2.68
N ASN A 67 1.44 -3.71 2.22
CA ASN A 67 1.37 -5.16 2.44
C ASN A 67 2.76 -5.79 2.22
N SER A 68 3.45 -6.13 3.27
CA SER A 68 4.79 -6.70 3.14
C SER A 68 4.82 -8.06 2.47
N SER A 69 3.79 -8.90 2.58
CA SER A 69 3.78 -10.20 1.88
C SER A 69 3.91 -10.05 0.37
N SER A 70 3.53 -8.89 -0.17
CA SER A 70 3.61 -8.59 -1.59
C SER A 70 4.99 -8.11 -2.06
N LEU A 71 5.92 -7.78 -1.15
CA LEU A 71 7.30 -7.42 -1.50
C LEU A 71 7.99 -8.52 -2.30
N THR A 72 7.73 -9.80 -1.99
CA THR A 72 8.29 -10.94 -2.74
C THR A 72 7.74 -11.06 -4.16
N THR A 73 6.68 -10.34 -4.51
CA THR A 73 6.13 -10.33 -5.88
C THR A 73 6.66 -9.19 -6.73
N LEU A 74 7.49 -8.33 -6.18
CA LEU A 74 8.17 -7.29 -6.93
C LEU A 74 9.19 -7.93 -7.85
N ILE A 75 9.29 -7.39 -9.06
CA ILE A 75 10.15 -7.95 -10.11
C ILE A 75 11.60 -7.53 -9.88
N ARG A 76 11.82 -6.37 -9.29
CA ARG A 76 13.13 -5.72 -9.12
C ARG A 76 13.21 -4.98 -7.80
N ASP A 77 14.42 -4.72 -7.38
CA ASP A 77 14.69 -3.75 -6.33
C ASP A 77 14.14 -2.39 -6.73
N SER A 78 13.68 -1.63 -5.77
CA SER A 78 13.09 -0.33 -6.08
C SER A 78 13.25 0.68 -4.97
N ILE A 79 13.33 1.95 -5.38
CA ILE A 79 13.20 3.12 -4.52
C ILE A 79 11.93 3.84 -4.94
N ASN A 80 11.13 4.27 -3.98
CA ASN A 80 9.94 5.06 -4.22
C ASN A 80 9.94 6.30 -3.33
N LEU A 81 9.57 7.42 -3.91
CA LEU A 81 9.39 8.71 -3.23
C LEU A 81 8.00 9.20 -3.52
N ASN A 82 7.26 9.62 -2.50
CA ASN A 82 5.93 10.19 -2.66
C ASN A 82 5.79 11.48 -1.87
N TYR A 83 4.98 12.36 -2.41
CA TYR A 83 4.62 13.62 -1.79
C TYR A 83 3.12 13.86 -1.96
N THR A 84 2.42 14.10 -0.86
CA THR A 84 0.99 14.41 -0.84
C THR A 84 0.79 15.83 -0.34
N LEU A 85 0.00 16.59 -1.08
CA LEU A 85 -0.44 17.93 -0.75
C LEU A 85 -1.95 17.92 -0.50
N THR A 86 -2.37 18.30 0.69
CA THR A 86 -3.78 18.47 1.04
C THR A 86 -4.06 19.94 1.33
N PRO A 87 -4.59 20.72 0.36
CA PRO A 87 -4.70 22.19 0.45
C PRO A 87 -5.88 22.69 1.28
N ASN A 88 -6.30 21.98 2.33
CA ASN A 88 -7.44 22.31 3.16
C ASN A 88 -7.06 23.29 4.31
N PHE A 89 -8.04 23.56 5.23
CA PHE A 89 -7.88 24.42 6.42
C PHE A 89 -6.64 24.13 7.28
N LYS A 90 -6.12 22.90 7.19
CA LYS A 90 -4.81 22.50 7.64
C LYS A 90 -3.93 22.34 6.41
N GLU A 91 -2.87 23.09 6.32
CA GLU A 91 -1.81 22.82 5.35
C GLU A 91 -1.11 21.53 5.79
N GLU A 92 -1.47 20.41 5.19
CA GLU A 92 -0.90 19.10 5.51
C GLU A 92 -0.02 18.64 4.33
N TYR A 93 1.21 18.29 4.68
CA TYR A 93 2.22 17.78 3.75
C TYR A 93 2.65 16.40 4.23
N LEU A 94 2.50 15.41 3.40
CA LEU A 94 3.00 14.07 3.66
C LEU A 94 4.11 13.78 2.66
N PHE A 95 5.27 13.45 3.17
CA PHE A 95 6.40 12.93 2.38
C PHE A 95 6.67 11.50 2.82
N ASN A 96 6.96 10.61 1.88
CA ASN A 96 7.49 9.31 2.20
C ASN A 96 8.54 8.84 1.20
N ALA A 97 9.44 8.01 1.69
CA ALA A 97 10.47 7.33 0.93
C ALA A 97 10.51 5.87 1.33
N SER A 98 10.72 4.98 0.37
CA SER A 98 10.90 3.56 0.64
C SER A 98 11.93 2.94 -0.28
N TYR A 99 12.56 1.87 0.21
CA TYR A 99 13.43 0.98 -0.54
C TYR A 99 13.01 -0.45 -0.30
N SER A 100 13.10 -1.29 -1.31
CA SER A 100 12.94 -2.74 -1.17
C SER A 100 14.02 -3.47 -1.94
N HIS A 101 14.54 -4.51 -1.31
CA HIS A 101 15.34 -5.54 -1.94
C HIS A 101 14.51 -6.82 -2.03
N THR A 102 14.46 -7.41 -3.19
CA THR A 102 13.68 -8.62 -3.44
C THR A 102 14.57 -9.70 -4.03
N ASP A 103 14.62 -10.83 -3.32
CA ASP A 103 15.15 -12.08 -3.83
C ASP A 103 13.98 -12.99 -4.22
N ASN A 104 14.29 -14.14 -4.80
CA ASN A 104 13.29 -15.09 -5.30
C ASN A 104 12.39 -15.69 -4.21
N VAL A 105 12.91 -15.80 -2.99
CA VAL A 105 12.24 -16.46 -1.85
C VAL A 105 11.90 -15.49 -0.74
N TYR A 106 12.70 -14.44 -0.55
CA TYR A 106 12.48 -13.46 0.50
C TYR A 106 12.58 -12.02 -0.06
N ALA A 107 12.01 -11.11 0.65
CA ALA A 107 12.19 -9.68 0.40
C ALA A 107 12.26 -8.90 1.71
N ILE A 108 12.98 -7.80 1.68
CA ILE A 108 13.04 -6.86 2.80
C ILE A 108 12.74 -5.46 2.29
N GLY A 109 12.17 -4.63 3.14
CA GLY A 109 11.86 -3.25 2.80
C GLY A 109 12.06 -2.33 3.99
N ILE A 110 12.45 -1.10 3.69
CA ILE A 110 12.50 -0.01 4.67
C ILE A 110 11.69 1.16 4.14
N GLY A 111 10.93 1.79 5.00
CA GLY A 111 10.15 2.97 4.69
C GLY A 111 10.30 4.04 5.75
N PHE A 112 10.32 5.28 5.31
CA PHE A 112 10.25 6.46 6.14
C PHE A 112 9.10 7.32 5.66
N ALA A 113 8.31 7.89 6.59
CA ALA A 113 7.33 8.91 6.25
C ALA A 113 7.36 10.05 7.26
N SER A 114 7.02 11.25 6.80
CA SER A 114 6.80 12.41 7.63
C SER A 114 5.55 13.14 7.19
N GLU A 115 4.71 13.46 8.15
CA GLU A 115 3.51 14.27 7.96
C GLU A 115 3.68 15.53 8.79
N LEU A 116 3.62 16.67 8.12
CA LEU A 116 3.72 17.97 8.75
C LEU A 116 2.40 18.70 8.58
N SER A 117 1.84 19.20 9.66
CA SER A 117 0.63 20.00 9.63
C SER A 117 0.81 21.30 10.38
N LYS A 118 0.23 22.37 9.82
CA LYS A 118 0.21 23.69 10.39
C LYS A 118 -1.22 24.05 10.79
N ILE A 119 -1.44 24.13 12.11
CA ILE A 119 -2.76 24.44 12.67
C ILE A 119 -2.81 25.94 13.00
N LYS A 120 -3.67 26.67 12.29
CA LYS A 120 -3.90 28.09 12.55
C LYS A 120 -4.77 28.24 13.79
N THR A 121 -4.28 28.91 14.82
CA THR A 121 -5.06 29.20 16.02
C THR A 121 -5.62 30.62 15.97
N TYR A 122 -6.83 30.79 16.52
CA TYR A 122 -7.52 32.06 16.61
C TYR A 122 -8.02 32.24 18.03
N ASN A 123 -7.87 33.45 18.57
CA ASN A 123 -8.45 33.83 19.86
C ASN A 123 -9.99 33.97 19.77
N ILE A 124 -10.64 34.17 20.92
CA ILE A 124 -12.09 34.36 21.04
C ILE A 124 -12.57 35.53 20.17
N SER A 125 -11.74 36.55 19.97
CA SER A 125 -12.01 37.71 19.12
C SER A 125 -11.73 37.46 17.63
N ARG A 126 -11.47 36.23 17.21
CA ARG A 126 -11.11 35.82 15.84
C ARG A 126 -9.81 36.45 15.31
N GLN A 127 -8.98 36.97 16.18
CA GLN A 127 -7.64 37.40 15.79
C GLN A 127 -6.72 36.18 15.72
N LYS A 128 -5.89 36.16 14.68
CA LYS A 128 -4.92 35.06 14.49
C LYS A 128 -3.90 35.10 15.63
N GLU A 129 -3.76 33.98 16.30
CA GLU A 129 -2.67 33.73 17.25
C GLU A 129 -1.51 33.01 16.57
N ASN A 130 -0.62 32.42 17.35
CA ASN A 130 0.51 31.66 16.85
C ASN A 130 0.03 30.38 16.18
N ASP A 131 0.67 29.98 15.07
CA ASP A 131 0.42 28.72 14.42
C ASP A 131 1.08 27.58 15.24
N ILE A 132 0.33 26.50 15.50
CA ILE A 132 0.88 25.27 16.10
C ILE A 132 1.40 24.39 14.98
N LEU A 133 2.66 23.98 15.08
CA LEU A 133 3.25 22.98 14.19
C LEU A 133 3.09 21.59 14.82
N SER A 134 2.56 20.66 14.06
CA SER A 134 2.47 19.26 14.41
C SER A 134 3.23 18.43 13.37
N GLY A 135 4.01 17.46 13.82
CA GLY A 135 4.77 16.55 12.98
C GLY A 135 4.62 15.11 13.40
N ASN A 136 4.28 14.25 12.46
CA ASN A 136 4.29 12.81 12.63
C ASN A 136 5.46 12.23 11.81
N TYR A 137 6.19 11.30 12.40
CA TYR A 137 7.29 10.60 11.74
C TYR A 137 7.10 9.10 11.91
N LEU A 138 7.27 8.35 10.83
CA LEU A 138 7.14 6.90 10.79
C LEU A 138 8.42 6.29 10.21
N ILE A 139 8.94 5.29 10.90
CA ILE A 139 9.92 4.34 10.36
C ILE A 139 9.23 2.98 10.29
N ASN A 140 9.35 2.32 9.15
CA ASN A 140 8.74 1.01 8.88
C ASN A 140 9.80 0.06 8.34
N LEU A 141 9.94 -1.11 8.95
CA LEU A 141 10.80 -2.20 8.51
C LEU A 141 9.92 -3.39 8.18
N GLY A 142 9.99 -3.87 6.95
CA GLY A 142 9.19 -4.97 6.45
C GLY A 142 10.04 -6.14 5.98
N ALA A 143 9.52 -7.35 6.15
CA ALA A 143 10.08 -8.55 5.59
C ALA A 143 8.97 -9.45 5.05
N ALA A 144 9.32 -10.22 4.02
CA ALA A 144 8.41 -11.17 3.39
C ALA A 144 9.13 -12.46 3.02
N TYR A 145 8.37 -13.53 2.98
CA TYR A 145 8.86 -14.87 2.63
C TYR A 145 7.85 -15.61 1.77
N MET A 146 8.34 -16.25 0.71
CA MET A 146 7.57 -17.13 -0.17
C MET A 146 7.54 -18.54 0.41
N ILE A 147 6.40 -18.94 0.98
CA ILE A 147 6.22 -20.29 1.56
C ILE A 147 6.23 -21.35 0.46
N ASN A 148 5.61 -21.03 -0.65
CA ASN A 148 5.61 -21.82 -1.89
C ASN A 148 5.26 -20.89 -3.07
N GLU A 149 5.32 -21.39 -4.30
CA GLU A 149 5.11 -20.61 -5.55
C GLU A 149 3.79 -19.81 -5.59
N THR A 150 2.84 -20.10 -4.73
CA THR A 150 1.52 -19.44 -4.71
C THR A 150 1.19 -18.75 -3.39
N SER A 151 2.02 -18.89 -2.35
CA SER A 151 1.68 -18.45 -1.00
C SER A 151 2.81 -17.62 -0.39
N TYR A 152 2.48 -16.46 0.13
CA TYR A 152 3.44 -15.49 0.65
C TYR A 152 2.98 -14.97 2.01
N ILE A 153 3.92 -14.81 2.92
CA ILE A 153 3.69 -14.20 4.24
C ILE A 153 4.61 -13.00 4.39
N GLY A 154 4.16 -11.99 5.11
CA GLY A 154 4.97 -10.81 5.41
C GLY A 154 4.59 -10.18 6.73
N GLY A 155 5.49 -9.37 7.24
CA GLY A 155 5.25 -8.59 8.45
C GLY A 155 6.06 -7.31 8.47
N ASN A 156 5.59 -6.35 9.25
CA ASN A 156 6.25 -5.06 9.47
C ASN A 156 6.38 -4.78 10.96
N ILE A 157 7.44 -4.06 11.29
CA ILE A 157 7.62 -3.36 12.57
C ILE A 157 7.64 -1.87 12.26
N LYS A 158 6.76 -1.12 12.92
CA LYS A 158 6.61 0.32 12.76
C LYS A 158 6.93 1.06 14.06
N ALA A 159 7.70 2.14 13.96
CA ALA A 159 7.91 3.09 15.06
C ALA A 159 7.38 4.46 14.60
N VAL A 160 6.57 5.08 15.45
CA VAL A 160 5.97 6.39 15.20
C VAL A 160 6.38 7.36 16.29
N ILE A 161 6.74 8.57 15.87
CA ILE A 161 6.97 9.71 16.75
C ILE A 161 6.00 10.80 16.31
N ASN A 162 5.16 11.24 17.23
CA ASN A 162 4.30 12.40 17.04
C ASN A 162 4.86 13.55 17.89
N ASN A 163 5.11 14.67 17.24
CA ASN A 163 5.48 15.91 17.90
C ASN A 163 4.30 16.87 17.80
N PHE A 164 3.71 17.21 18.93
CA PHE A 164 2.61 18.16 19.01
C PHE A 164 2.89 19.15 20.14
N ASP A 165 2.98 20.45 19.82
CA ASP A 165 3.15 21.53 20.79
C ASP A 165 4.24 21.24 21.84
N ASN A 166 5.46 20.87 21.39
CA ASN A 166 6.62 20.50 22.22
C ASN A 166 6.49 19.19 23.05
N HIS A 167 5.45 18.40 22.82
CA HIS A 167 5.30 17.08 23.40
C HIS A 167 5.59 15.99 22.36
N ASN A 168 6.46 15.05 22.71
CA ASN A 168 6.75 13.89 21.88
C ASN A 168 5.98 12.67 22.41
N ILE A 169 5.26 12.00 21.53
CA ILE A 169 4.49 10.81 21.81
C ILE A 169 5.06 9.69 20.94
N PHE A 170 5.27 8.53 21.54
CA PHE A 170 5.86 7.38 20.85
C PHE A 170 4.84 6.27 20.69
N GLY A 171 4.91 5.56 19.56
CA GLY A 171 4.12 4.38 19.29
C GLY A 171 4.92 3.31 18.57
N GLY A 172 4.56 2.05 18.83
CA GLY A 172 5.13 0.88 18.17
C GLY A 172 4.01 -0.03 17.67
N PHE A 173 4.09 -0.47 16.41
CA PHE A 173 3.06 -1.27 15.76
C PHE A 173 3.66 -2.42 14.98
N LEU A 174 2.86 -3.48 14.84
CA LEU A 174 3.14 -4.65 14.03
C LEU A 174 2.07 -4.79 12.96
N ASP A 175 2.48 -5.16 11.76
CA ASP A 175 1.58 -5.63 10.72
C ASP A 175 1.93 -7.08 10.38
N LEU A 176 0.91 -7.86 10.06
CA LEU A 176 1.06 -9.21 9.52
C LEU A 176 0.18 -9.36 8.30
N SER A 177 0.67 -10.04 7.29
CA SER A 177 -0.07 -10.24 6.05
C SER A 177 0.20 -11.60 5.43
N TYR A 178 -0.82 -12.13 4.78
CA TYR A 178 -0.75 -13.33 3.98
C TYR A 178 -1.40 -13.09 2.63
N MET A 179 -0.78 -13.58 1.58
CA MET A 179 -1.30 -13.51 0.21
C MET A 179 -1.18 -14.88 -0.46
N GLN A 180 -2.16 -15.23 -1.28
CA GLN A 180 -2.16 -16.45 -2.07
C GLN A 180 -2.65 -16.18 -3.49
N SER A 181 -1.92 -16.71 -4.48
CA SER A 181 -2.37 -16.83 -5.86
C SER A 181 -3.25 -18.07 -6.03
N ILE A 182 -4.41 -17.91 -6.68
CA ILE A 182 -5.39 -18.97 -6.90
C ILE A 182 -5.48 -19.25 -8.40
N PHE A 183 -5.47 -20.54 -8.80
CA PHE A 183 -5.60 -21.02 -10.18
C PHE A 183 -4.52 -20.55 -11.15
N ASN A 184 -4.20 -19.27 -11.16
CA ASN A 184 -3.22 -18.60 -12.00
C ASN A 184 -2.57 -17.48 -11.17
N PRO A 185 -1.29 -17.13 -11.35
CA PRO A 185 -0.65 -15.99 -10.67
C PRO A 185 -1.43 -14.67 -10.82
N ALA A 186 -2.30 -14.56 -11.84
CA ALA A 186 -3.11 -13.39 -12.07
C ALA A 186 -4.18 -13.12 -10.99
N LEU A 187 -4.80 -14.16 -10.39
CA LEU A 187 -5.82 -14.01 -9.36
C LEU A 187 -5.22 -14.22 -7.98
N LYS A 188 -5.33 -13.22 -7.11
CA LYS A 188 -4.79 -13.21 -5.76
C LYS A 188 -5.87 -12.96 -4.74
N ILE A 189 -5.73 -13.59 -3.57
CA ILE A 189 -6.49 -13.27 -2.36
C ILE A 189 -5.51 -12.98 -1.24
N GLY A 190 -5.92 -12.17 -0.28
CA GLY A 190 -5.09 -11.88 0.88
C GLY A 190 -5.86 -11.40 2.09
N ILE A 191 -5.18 -11.51 3.21
CA ILE A 191 -5.63 -11.01 4.50
C ILE A 191 -4.45 -10.34 5.19
N GLY A 192 -4.74 -9.26 5.93
CA GLY A 192 -3.76 -8.56 6.73
C GLY A 192 -4.35 -8.05 8.03
N ILE A 193 -3.47 -7.91 9.01
CA ILE A 193 -3.73 -7.18 10.26
C ILE A 193 -2.69 -6.07 10.29
N LYS A 194 -3.13 -4.81 10.38
CA LYS A 194 -2.25 -3.64 10.41
C LYS A 194 -2.44 -2.86 11.69
N ASN A 195 -1.37 -2.18 12.09
CA ASN A 195 -1.37 -1.25 13.21
C ASN A 195 -1.73 -1.91 14.54
N PHE A 196 -1.40 -3.19 14.73
CA PHE A 196 -1.52 -3.87 16.01
C PHE A 196 -0.36 -3.46 16.93
N GLY A 197 -0.64 -2.68 17.98
CA GLY A 197 0.43 -2.20 18.83
C GLY A 197 -0.01 -1.26 19.94
N PHE A 198 0.90 -0.42 20.37
CA PHE A 198 0.69 0.53 21.46
C PHE A 198 1.09 1.94 21.04
N TYR A 199 0.42 2.88 21.66
CA TYR A 199 0.71 4.29 21.58
C TYR A 199 0.65 4.87 22.99
N ASP A 200 1.48 5.85 23.32
CA ASP A 200 1.57 6.38 24.69
C ASP A 200 0.18 6.79 25.19
N LYS A 201 -0.16 6.36 26.42
CA LYS A 201 -1.50 6.32 27.00
C LYS A 201 -2.23 7.67 27.11
N VAL A 202 -1.54 8.76 26.86
CA VAL A 202 -2.11 10.11 27.03
C VAL A 202 -3.09 10.48 25.89
N PHE A 203 -2.97 9.84 24.73
CA PHE A 203 -3.73 10.21 23.53
C PHE A 203 -4.20 8.99 22.75
N ALA A 204 -5.42 8.58 22.97
CA ALA A 204 -6.24 7.70 22.13
C ALA A 204 -5.67 6.34 21.69
N ALA A 205 -6.53 5.34 21.67
CA ALA A 205 -6.25 4.06 21.02
C ALA A 205 -6.22 4.26 19.50
N ILE A 206 -5.20 3.70 18.86
CA ILE A 206 -5.13 3.58 17.41
C ILE A 206 -5.88 2.32 17.03
N ASP A 207 -6.70 2.41 16.00
CA ASP A 207 -7.41 1.26 15.49
C ASP A 207 -6.44 0.24 14.86
N THR A 208 -6.67 -1.02 15.13
CA THR A 208 -6.10 -2.14 14.39
C THR A 208 -6.99 -2.42 13.20
N ASP A 209 -6.42 -2.45 12.00
CA ASP A 209 -7.15 -2.70 10.77
C ASP A 209 -7.02 -4.17 10.36
N ILE A 210 -8.16 -4.81 10.10
CA ILE A 210 -8.23 -6.15 9.51
C ILE A 210 -8.64 -5.97 8.06
N ILE A 211 -7.77 -6.37 7.15
CA ILE A 211 -7.91 -6.16 5.71
C ILE A 211 -8.15 -7.52 5.05
N THR A 212 -9.12 -7.56 4.14
CA THR A 212 -9.32 -8.67 3.22
C THR A 212 -9.37 -8.13 1.80
N SER A 213 -8.70 -8.80 0.88
CA SER A 213 -8.62 -8.31 -0.49
C SER A 213 -8.67 -9.47 -1.49
N ILE A 214 -9.24 -9.18 -2.66
CA ILE A 214 -9.16 -10.01 -3.86
C ILE A 214 -8.73 -9.13 -5.02
N ALA A 215 -7.79 -9.60 -5.83
CA ALA A 215 -7.31 -8.85 -6.96
C ALA A 215 -7.03 -9.76 -8.16
N TYR A 216 -7.29 -9.23 -9.33
CA TYR A 216 -6.85 -9.77 -10.60
C TYR A 216 -5.86 -8.79 -11.25
N SER A 217 -4.72 -9.29 -11.70
CA SER A 217 -3.72 -8.51 -12.42
C SER A 217 -3.21 -9.33 -13.59
N LYS A 218 -3.33 -8.79 -14.80
CA LYS A 218 -2.78 -9.43 -16.00
C LYS A 218 -1.25 -9.50 -15.92
N GLU A 219 -0.65 -10.56 -16.43
CA GLU A 219 0.81 -10.81 -16.34
C GLU A 219 1.64 -9.68 -16.95
N ASP A 220 1.18 -9.11 -18.07
CA ASP A 220 1.84 -7.97 -18.73
C ASP A 220 1.65 -6.63 -18.01
N SER A 221 1.04 -6.66 -16.82
CA SER A 221 0.72 -5.47 -16.03
C SER A 221 -0.13 -4.40 -16.74
N SER A 222 -0.74 -4.73 -17.89
CA SER A 222 -1.56 -3.79 -18.66
C SER A 222 -2.94 -3.54 -18.05
N PHE A 223 -3.40 -4.43 -17.16
CA PHE A 223 -4.69 -4.31 -16.50
C PHE A 223 -4.65 -4.92 -15.10
N ALA A 224 -5.28 -4.26 -14.15
CA ALA A 224 -5.52 -4.81 -12.83
C ALA A 224 -6.84 -4.30 -12.25
N VAL A 225 -7.49 -5.14 -11.45
CA VAL A 225 -8.65 -4.80 -10.64
C VAL A 225 -8.47 -5.37 -9.24
N ALA A 226 -8.83 -4.60 -8.22
CA ALA A 226 -8.76 -5.05 -6.84
C ALA A 226 -9.98 -4.56 -6.06
N LEU A 227 -10.49 -5.44 -5.20
CA LEU A 227 -11.52 -5.15 -4.22
C LEU A 227 -10.93 -5.37 -2.84
N GLU A 228 -11.07 -4.38 -1.97
CA GLU A 228 -10.55 -4.39 -0.60
C GLU A 228 -11.65 -4.06 0.39
N TYR A 229 -11.65 -4.78 1.50
CA TYR A 229 -12.54 -4.54 2.62
C TYR A 229 -11.75 -4.50 3.91
N ASP A 230 -11.86 -3.39 4.64
CA ASP A 230 -11.17 -3.14 5.89
C ASP A 230 -12.16 -2.95 7.01
N ILE A 231 -11.85 -3.52 8.16
CA ILE A 231 -12.54 -3.30 9.43
C ILE A 231 -11.53 -2.75 10.43
N SER A 232 -11.78 -1.57 10.95
CA SER A 232 -10.96 -0.96 12.00
C SER A 232 -11.56 -1.27 13.38
N VAL A 233 -10.75 -1.76 14.30
CA VAL A 233 -11.14 -2.16 15.66
C VAL A 233 -10.28 -1.38 16.66
N PRO A 234 -10.84 -0.76 17.70
CA PRO A 234 -12.20 -0.93 18.24
C PRO A 234 -13.27 0.03 17.67
N SER A 235 -12.93 0.93 16.76
CA SER A 235 -13.92 1.93 16.29
C SER A 235 -15.07 1.34 15.46
N VAL A 236 -14.94 0.08 15.03
CA VAL A 236 -15.91 -0.63 14.16
C VAL A 236 -16.25 0.19 12.92
N SER A 237 -15.24 0.79 12.30
CA SER A 237 -15.43 1.47 11.04
C SER A 237 -15.12 0.54 9.88
N HIS A 238 -15.92 0.66 8.82
CA HIS A 238 -15.80 -0.18 7.63
C HIS A 238 -15.36 0.65 6.44
N LYS A 239 -14.43 0.12 5.67
CA LYS A 239 -14.01 0.69 4.38
C LYS A 239 -14.11 -0.38 3.31
N ILE A 240 -14.74 -0.03 2.20
CA ILE A 240 -14.81 -0.85 0.99
C ILE A 240 -14.24 -0.01 -0.13
N SER A 241 -13.31 -0.55 -0.89
CA SER A 241 -12.72 0.12 -2.04
C SER A 241 -12.53 -0.83 -3.22
N LEU A 242 -12.80 -0.30 -4.41
CA LEU A 242 -12.57 -0.93 -5.70
C LEU A 242 -11.59 -0.08 -6.48
N GLY A 243 -10.50 -0.67 -6.93
CA GLY A 243 -9.51 -0.02 -7.79
C GLY A 243 -9.41 -0.70 -9.13
N LEU A 244 -9.28 0.13 -10.17
CA LEU A 244 -9.04 -0.28 -11.55
C LEU A 244 -7.77 0.40 -12.05
N GLU A 245 -6.91 -0.34 -12.71
CA GLU A 245 -5.73 0.18 -13.41
C GLU A 245 -5.68 -0.40 -14.81
N ALA A 246 -5.48 0.44 -15.81
CA ALA A 246 -5.38 0.00 -17.19
C ALA A 246 -4.34 0.80 -17.97
N MET A 247 -3.62 0.12 -18.88
CA MET A 247 -2.72 0.74 -19.84
C MET A 247 -3.56 1.51 -20.87
N ILE A 248 -3.36 2.83 -20.94
CA ILE A 248 -4.03 3.72 -21.91
C ILE A 248 -3.19 3.78 -23.20
N ILE A 249 -1.88 3.94 -23.05
CA ILE A 249 -0.93 4.02 -24.15
C ILE A 249 0.24 3.09 -23.85
N ASP A 250 0.52 2.20 -24.77
CA ASP A 250 1.64 1.27 -24.70
C ASP A 250 2.72 1.72 -25.70
N PHE A 251 3.81 2.26 -25.18
CA PHE A 251 4.91 2.77 -26.02
C PHE A 251 5.65 1.67 -26.75
N ASN A 252 5.69 0.46 -26.20
CA ASN A 252 6.31 -0.69 -26.87
C ASN A 252 5.55 -1.05 -28.15
N LYS A 253 4.20 -1.00 -28.12
CA LYS A 253 3.36 -1.25 -29.31
C LYS A 253 3.46 -0.15 -30.34
N LEU A 254 3.84 1.06 -29.94
CA LEU A 254 4.10 2.17 -30.86
C LEU A 254 5.52 2.17 -31.43
N GLY A 255 6.37 1.22 -31.02
CA GLY A 255 7.76 1.16 -31.46
C GLY A 255 8.64 2.33 -30.97
N LEU A 256 8.19 3.03 -29.91
CA LEU A 256 8.93 4.17 -29.34
C LEU A 256 10.12 3.74 -28.48
N PHE A 257 10.07 2.51 -27.96
CA PHE A 257 11.15 1.89 -27.20
C PHE A 257 11.43 0.51 -27.78
N ASP A 258 12.69 0.21 -28.03
CA ASP A 258 13.08 -1.11 -28.49
C ASP A 258 12.99 -2.07 -27.30
N SER A 259 12.01 -2.95 -27.36
CA SER A 259 11.66 -3.81 -26.24
C SER A 259 12.25 -5.21 -26.33
N ASN A 260 13.14 -5.44 -27.29
CA ASN A 260 13.77 -6.73 -27.42
C ASN A 260 14.85 -6.88 -26.36
N ILE A 261 14.55 -7.69 -25.33
CA ILE A 261 15.60 -8.25 -24.49
C ILE A 261 16.26 -9.31 -25.38
N ASP A 262 17.48 -9.08 -25.78
CA ASP A 262 18.24 -10.09 -26.48
C ASP A 262 18.66 -11.14 -25.47
N TYR A 263 18.18 -12.39 -25.66
CA TYR A 263 18.52 -13.50 -24.76
C TYR A 263 20.03 -13.76 -24.74
N ASP A 264 20.74 -13.37 -25.82
CA ASP A 264 22.18 -13.53 -25.95
C ASP A 264 22.97 -12.53 -25.06
N ASP A 265 22.31 -11.45 -24.59
CA ASP A 265 22.89 -10.46 -23.68
C ASP A 265 22.73 -10.82 -22.19
N LEU A 266 22.02 -11.90 -21.86
CA LEU A 266 21.83 -12.32 -20.48
C LEU A 266 23.11 -12.99 -19.95
N PRO A 267 23.53 -12.64 -18.70
CA PRO A 267 24.64 -13.34 -18.05
C PRO A 267 24.35 -14.86 -17.97
N GLU A 268 25.37 -15.69 -18.20
CA GLU A 268 25.25 -17.16 -18.08
C GLU A 268 24.66 -17.57 -16.73
N SER A 269 24.98 -16.82 -15.65
CA SER A 269 24.41 -17.05 -14.31
C SER A 269 22.90 -16.97 -14.26
N VAL A 270 22.24 -16.19 -15.11
CA VAL A 270 20.77 -16.07 -15.20
C VAL A 270 20.18 -17.25 -15.97
N LEU A 271 20.90 -17.79 -16.96
CA LEU A 271 20.44 -18.92 -17.76
C LEU A 271 20.46 -20.25 -16.98
N ASP A 272 21.31 -20.35 -15.95
CA ASP A 272 21.42 -21.52 -15.08
C ASP A 272 20.40 -21.50 -13.92
N GLU A 273 19.66 -20.40 -13.75
CA GLU A 273 18.64 -20.28 -12.70
C GLU A 273 17.38 -21.10 -13.00
N PRO A 274 16.62 -21.56 -11.97
CA PRO A 274 15.33 -22.18 -12.16
C PRO A 274 14.37 -21.32 -12.99
N SER A 275 13.54 -21.94 -13.80
CA SER A 275 12.68 -21.25 -14.79
C SER A 275 11.81 -20.10 -14.25
N HIS A 276 11.39 -20.20 -12.99
CA HIS A 276 10.64 -19.13 -12.32
C HIS A 276 11.53 -17.91 -11.95
N MET A 277 12.82 -18.12 -11.76
CA MET A 277 13.82 -17.08 -11.51
C MET A 277 14.21 -16.36 -12.81
N GLN A 278 14.46 -17.12 -13.87
CA GLN A 278 14.68 -16.57 -15.20
C GLN A 278 13.53 -15.67 -15.64
N LYS A 279 12.29 -16.07 -15.30
CA LYS A 279 11.10 -15.29 -15.64
C LYS A 279 11.09 -13.88 -15.02
N ARG A 280 11.69 -13.67 -13.85
CA ARG A 280 11.80 -12.33 -13.23
C ARG A 280 12.74 -11.41 -14.00
N HIS A 281 13.93 -11.91 -14.35
CA HIS A 281 14.90 -11.15 -15.11
C HIS A 281 14.41 -10.81 -16.53
N LEU A 282 13.57 -11.69 -17.10
CA LEU A 282 12.98 -11.52 -18.43
C LEU A 282 11.68 -10.71 -18.45
N THR A 283 11.07 -10.43 -17.28
CA THR A 283 9.84 -9.66 -17.24
C THR A 283 10.13 -8.20 -17.56
N LYS A 284 9.59 -7.73 -18.67
CA LYS A 284 9.67 -6.33 -19.07
C LYS A 284 8.85 -5.46 -18.13
N LEU A 285 9.44 -4.34 -17.77
CA LEU A 285 8.66 -3.28 -17.16
C LEU A 285 7.72 -2.68 -18.21
N PRO A 286 6.48 -2.36 -17.85
CA PRO A 286 5.59 -1.67 -18.77
C PRO A 286 6.20 -0.33 -19.15
N SER A 287 6.10 0.04 -20.44
CA SER A 287 6.51 1.35 -20.92
C SER A 287 5.30 2.03 -21.55
N GLY A 288 4.85 3.15 -20.98
CA GLY A 288 3.61 3.77 -21.45
C GLY A 288 2.89 4.59 -20.39
N ILE A 289 1.64 4.87 -20.64
CA ILE A 289 0.74 5.61 -19.75
C ILE A 289 -0.34 4.67 -19.21
N LEU A 290 -0.45 4.57 -17.89
CA LEU A 290 -1.52 3.87 -17.21
C LEU A 290 -2.47 4.86 -16.55
N GLY A 291 -3.79 4.57 -16.69
CA GLY A 291 -4.85 5.26 -15.96
C GLY A 291 -5.34 4.44 -14.79
N ARG A 292 -5.79 5.13 -13.75
CA ARG A 292 -6.37 4.53 -12.55
C ARG A 292 -7.68 5.18 -12.19
N LEU A 293 -8.58 4.37 -11.66
CA LEU A 293 -9.83 4.80 -11.06
C LEU A 293 -10.01 4.03 -9.74
N GLY A 294 -10.26 4.74 -8.67
CA GLY A 294 -10.61 4.17 -7.38
C GLY A 294 -11.96 4.68 -6.90
N ILE A 295 -12.79 3.78 -6.38
CA ILE A 295 -14.10 4.10 -5.81
C ILE A 295 -14.25 3.34 -4.50
N GLY A 296 -14.71 4.03 -3.47
CA GLY A 296 -14.98 3.43 -2.18
C GLY A 296 -16.05 4.18 -1.40
N ASN A 297 -16.47 3.62 -0.27
CA ASN A 297 -17.42 4.30 0.61
C ASN A 297 -16.83 5.55 1.30
N LYS A 298 -15.53 5.79 1.17
CA LYS A 298 -14.82 6.97 1.70
C LYS A 298 -14.49 8.01 0.62
N GLY A 299 -14.81 7.77 -0.67
CA GLY A 299 -14.54 8.73 -1.72
C GLY A 299 -14.26 8.12 -3.08
N VAL A 300 -13.67 8.92 -3.94
CA VAL A 300 -13.22 8.52 -5.28
C VAL A 300 -11.82 9.06 -5.55
N SER A 301 -11.09 8.39 -6.42
CA SER A 301 -9.77 8.83 -6.85
C SER A 301 -9.55 8.59 -8.34
N LEU A 302 -8.70 9.42 -8.92
CA LEU A 302 -8.18 9.27 -10.27
C LEU A 302 -6.66 9.30 -10.21
N GLY A 303 -6.01 8.50 -11.05
CA GLY A 303 -4.56 8.48 -11.11
C GLY A 303 -4.04 8.26 -12.51
N LEU A 304 -2.82 8.71 -12.74
CA LEU A 304 -2.06 8.48 -13.95
C LEU A 304 -0.64 8.05 -13.60
N SER A 305 -0.06 7.17 -14.40
CA SER A 305 1.36 6.85 -14.35
C SER A 305 1.98 6.96 -15.72
N LEU A 306 3.18 7.50 -15.75
CA LEU A 306 4.06 7.45 -16.89
C LEU A 306 5.24 6.50 -16.57
N TYR A 307 5.35 5.43 -17.31
CA TYR A 307 6.47 4.49 -17.25
C TYR A 307 7.43 4.77 -18.39
N VAL A 308 8.68 5.02 -18.04
CA VAL A 308 9.78 5.21 -18.99
C VAL A 308 10.98 4.42 -18.49
N ASP A 309 11.23 3.27 -19.11
CA ASP A 309 12.30 2.36 -18.72
C ASP A 309 12.22 1.98 -17.23
N LEU A 310 13.24 2.30 -16.44
CA LEU A 310 13.35 2.01 -15.02
C LEU A 310 12.58 3.02 -14.14
N PHE A 311 12.07 4.08 -14.72
CA PHE A 311 11.40 5.15 -13.99
C PHE A 311 9.88 5.08 -14.13
N ARG A 312 9.19 5.41 -13.04
CA ARG A 312 7.75 5.62 -13.04
C ARG A 312 7.42 6.91 -12.31
N PHE A 313 6.66 7.76 -12.97
CA PHE A 313 6.06 8.97 -12.41
C PHE A 313 4.59 8.71 -12.16
N ASP A 314 4.14 8.97 -10.96
CA ASP A 314 2.74 8.81 -10.55
C ASP A 314 2.12 10.15 -10.18
N TYR A 315 0.88 10.34 -10.56
CA TYR A 315 0.03 11.41 -10.06
C TYR A 315 -1.33 10.84 -9.67
N ALA A 316 -1.86 11.28 -8.54
CA ALA A 316 -3.24 10.97 -8.16
C ALA A 316 -3.94 12.20 -7.60
N ILE A 317 -5.25 12.26 -7.82
CA ILE A 317 -6.17 13.18 -7.18
C ILE A 317 -7.21 12.37 -6.43
N VAL A 318 -7.40 12.69 -5.15
CA VAL A 318 -8.31 11.97 -4.26
C VAL A 318 -9.34 12.93 -3.70
N PHE A 319 -10.61 12.54 -3.80
CA PHE A 319 -11.77 13.25 -3.27
C PHE A 319 -12.28 12.47 -2.05
N ASP A 320 -11.78 12.81 -0.86
CA ASP A 320 -12.15 12.14 0.37
C ASP A 320 -13.57 12.52 0.81
N ASN A 321 -14.33 11.52 1.29
CA ASN A 321 -15.71 11.66 1.78
C ASN A 321 -16.68 12.33 0.79
N PHE A 322 -16.43 12.21 -0.50
CA PHE A 322 -17.18 12.89 -1.58
C PHE A 322 -17.31 14.39 -1.38
N ASN A 323 -16.43 14.98 -0.59
CA ASN A 323 -16.44 16.40 -0.29
C ASN A 323 -15.46 17.14 -1.20
N LYS A 324 -15.96 18.08 -2.00
CA LYS A 324 -15.14 18.90 -2.90
C LYS A 324 -14.08 19.77 -2.17
N ASN A 325 -14.22 19.93 -0.86
CA ASN A 325 -13.26 20.65 -0.04
C ASN A 325 -12.15 19.75 0.53
N ASN A 326 -12.27 18.41 0.37
CA ASN A 326 -11.28 17.44 0.80
C ASN A 326 -10.61 16.78 -0.42
N ILE A 327 -9.86 17.60 -1.13
CA ILE A 327 -9.09 17.15 -2.29
C ILE A 327 -7.63 17.04 -1.87
N SER A 328 -6.98 15.93 -2.19
CA SER A 328 -5.53 15.80 -2.10
C SER A 328 -4.91 15.54 -3.46
N HIS A 329 -3.70 16.01 -3.62
CA HIS A 329 -2.86 15.80 -4.79
C HIS A 329 -1.63 15.01 -4.36
N ASP A 330 -1.41 13.90 -5.00
CA ASP A 330 -0.33 12.97 -4.69
C ASP A 330 0.61 12.86 -5.89
N PHE A 331 1.91 12.94 -5.62
CA PHE A 331 2.97 12.81 -6.61
C PHE A 331 3.91 11.69 -6.18
N GLY A 332 4.28 10.84 -7.10
CA GLY A 332 5.18 9.72 -6.85
C GLY A 332 6.26 9.59 -7.90
N LEU A 333 7.43 9.15 -7.47
CA LEU A 333 8.55 8.79 -8.31
C LEU A 333 9.07 7.44 -7.85
N SER A 334 9.14 6.47 -8.75
CA SER A 334 9.74 5.16 -8.50
C SER A 334 10.92 4.95 -9.44
N PHE A 335 11.96 4.36 -8.91
CA PHE A 335 13.11 3.85 -9.68
C PHE A 335 13.27 2.36 -9.38
N MET A 336 13.30 1.54 -10.43
CA MET A 336 13.41 0.08 -10.38
C MET A 336 14.70 -0.36 -11.04
N PHE A 337 15.52 -1.23 -10.40
CA PHE A 337 16.85 -1.63 -10.89
C PHE A 337 17.22 -3.08 -10.50
#